data_431acd5d0b64cef28cfe225f297c026a
#
_entry.id   431acd5d0b64cef28cfe225f297c026a
#
_cell.length_a   1.000
_cell.length_b   1.000
_cell.length_c   1.000
_cell.angle_alpha   90.00
_cell.angle_beta   90.00
_cell.angle_gamma   90.00
#
_symmetry.space_group_name_H-M   'P 1'
#
loop_
_entity.id
_entity.type
_entity.pdbx_description
1 polymer ?
#
loop_
_entity_poly.entity_id
_entity_poly.type
_entity_poly.pdbx_seq_one_letter_code
_entity_poly.pdbx_strand_id
1 'polypeptide(L)'
;MLRTAILSLALVATPAFAAGFQAETGAQPPQTHFVARDSIWRCAGTACVSTNDTATRPAIVCAALARQVDALRSFTANGRAFGAEELQACNARARS
;
A
#
# COMPACT_ATOMS: atom_id res chain seq x y z
N MET A 1 -8.61 39.35 -25.01
CA MET A 1 -8.74 38.64 -24.45
C MET A 1 -7.90 37.90 -23.80
N LEU A 2 -7.70 37.77 -22.92
CA LEU A 2 -6.90 37.10 -22.36
C LEU A 2 -7.23 36.05 -21.66
N ARG A 3 -6.99 35.16 -21.75
CA ARG A 3 -7.23 34.08 -21.12
C ARG A 3 -6.30 33.66 -20.30
N THR A 4 -6.40 33.54 -19.24
CA THR A 4 -5.50 33.10 -18.42
C THR A 4 -5.64 31.76 -18.26
N ALA A 5 -4.93 31.07 -18.64
CA ALA A 5 -4.87 29.76 -18.46
C ALA A 5 -4.44 29.42 -17.18
N ILE A 6 -5.20 29.10 -16.37
CA ILE A 6 -4.81 28.73 -15.16
C ILE A 6 -4.37 27.41 -15.08
N LEU A 7 -3.29 27.13 -14.89
CA LEU A 7 -2.75 25.98 -14.65
C LEU A 7 -2.92 25.53 -13.42
N SER A 8 -3.87 24.91 -13.12
CA SER A 8 -3.94 24.33 -11.89
C SER A 8 -3.06 23.24 -11.78
N LEU A 9 -2.07 23.38 -11.24
CA LEU A 9 -1.24 22.41 -10.95
C LEU A 9 -1.72 21.68 -9.91
N ALA A 10 -2.32 20.68 -10.09
CA ALA A 10 -2.69 19.83 -9.08
C ALA A 10 -1.52 19.23 -8.51
N LEU A 11 -1.05 19.77 -7.55
CA LEU A 11 -0.03 19.20 -6.90
C LEU A 11 -0.51 18.14 -6.12
N VAL A 12 -0.46 17.04 -6.51
CA VAL A 12 -0.73 15.95 -5.74
C VAL A 12 0.30 15.85 -4.74
N ALA A 13 0.04 16.24 -3.66
CA ALA A 13 0.91 16.08 -2.59
C ALA A 13 0.96 14.62 -2.31
N THR A 14 1.80 13.92 -2.86
CA THR A 14 2.05 12.62 -2.44
C THR A 14 2.69 12.72 -1.13
N PRO A 15 2.20 12.17 -0.16
CA PRO A 15 2.82 12.15 1.13
C PRO A 15 4.10 11.42 0.95
N ALA A 16 5.10 12.00 1.28
CA ALA A 16 6.34 11.37 1.21
C ALA A 16 6.45 10.52 2.41
N PHE A 17 6.04 9.33 2.34
CA PHE A 17 6.27 8.46 3.43
C PHE A 17 7.62 7.90 3.24
N ALA A 18 8.56 8.42 3.90
CA ALA A 18 9.88 7.88 3.89
C ALA A 18 9.90 6.53 4.56
N ALA A 19 9.02 6.28 5.50
CA ALA A 19 8.99 5.01 6.19
C ALA A 19 7.56 4.53 6.23
N GLY A 20 7.34 3.27 6.17
CA GLY A 20 6.02 2.73 6.22
C GLY A 20 5.60 2.05 4.93
N PHE A 21 4.38 1.58 4.90
CA PHE A 21 3.89 0.80 3.78
C PHE A 21 2.56 1.33 3.29
N GLN A 22 2.33 1.16 2.00
CA GLN A 22 1.07 1.52 1.39
C GLN A 22 0.65 0.41 0.47
N ALA A 23 -0.61 0.12 0.37
CA ALA A 23 -1.10 -0.95 -0.49
C ALA A 23 -2.48 -0.62 -1.01
N GLU A 24 -2.77 -1.20 -2.17
CA GLU A 24 -4.09 -1.11 -2.74
C GLU A 24 -4.59 -2.53 -2.80
N THR A 25 -5.76 -2.80 -2.28
CA THR A 25 -6.30 -4.16 -2.28
C THR A 25 -7.25 -4.35 -3.45
N GLY A 26 -7.46 -5.60 -3.83
CA GLY A 26 -8.39 -5.90 -4.92
C GLY A 26 -9.84 -5.75 -4.49
N ALA A 27 -10.12 -5.85 -3.22
CA ALA A 27 -11.46 -5.73 -2.70
C ALA A 27 -11.39 -5.02 -1.36
N GLN A 28 -12.48 -4.43 -0.94
CA GLN A 28 -12.49 -3.73 0.32
C GLN A 28 -12.25 -4.71 1.46
N PRO A 29 -11.31 -4.43 2.35
CA PRO A 29 -11.03 -5.34 3.45
C PRO A 29 -12.20 -5.42 4.42
N PRO A 30 -12.36 -6.54 5.11
CA PRO A 30 -13.45 -6.69 6.06
C PRO A 30 -13.28 -5.82 7.30
N GLN A 31 -12.09 -5.41 7.61
CA GLN A 31 -11.84 -4.55 8.75
C GLN A 31 -11.01 -3.37 8.34
N THR A 32 -11.25 -2.22 8.92
CA THR A 32 -10.50 -1.02 8.57
C THR A 32 -9.25 -0.85 9.42
N HIS A 33 -9.17 -1.57 10.55
CA HIS A 33 -7.98 -1.53 11.39
C HIS A 33 -7.63 -2.96 11.76
N PHE A 34 -6.42 -3.36 11.58
CA PHE A 34 -6.02 -4.72 11.94
C PHE A 34 -4.51 -4.83 12.02
N VAL A 35 -4.04 -5.90 12.58
CA VAL A 35 -2.62 -6.18 12.66
C VAL A 35 -2.32 -7.35 11.75
N ALA A 36 -1.34 -7.20 10.88
CA ALA A 36 -0.89 -8.28 10.03
C ALA A 36 0.55 -8.53 10.40
N ARG A 37 0.81 -9.61 11.06
CA ARG A 37 2.11 -9.98 11.59
C ARG A 37 2.54 -8.91 12.60
N ASP A 38 3.48 -8.08 12.33
CA ASP A 38 3.93 -7.07 13.24
C ASP A 38 3.67 -5.65 12.73
N SER A 39 2.76 -5.52 11.78
CA SER A 39 2.42 -4.22 11.22
C SER A 39 0.96 -3.89 11.53
N ILE A 40 0.72 -2.66 11.89
CA ILE A 40 -0.61 -2.18 12.17
C ILE A 40 -1.12 -1.46 10.94
N TRP A 41 -2.24 -1.90 10.43
CA TRP A 41 -2.79 -1.37 9.18
C TRP A 41 -4.11 -0.62 9.36
N ARG A 42 -4.31 0.38 8.55
CA ARG A 42 -5.53 1.12 8.48
C ARG A 42 -5.92 1.17 7.05
N CYS A 43 -7.15 0.84 6.73
CA CYS A 43 -7.65 0.84 5.38
C CYS A 43 -8.86 1.74 5.24
N ALA A 44 -8.90 2.50 4.15
CA ALA A 44 -10.05 3.30 3.80
C ALA A 44 -10.42 2.84 2.40
N GLY A 45 -11.54 2.15 2.26
CA GLY A 45 -11.89 1.52 0.99
C GLY A 45 -10.87 0.47 0.64
N THR A 46 -10.20 0.60 -0.48
CA THR A 46 -9.19 -0.36 -0.90
C THR A 46 -7.77 0.15 -0.65
N ALA A 47 -7.62 1.33 -0.07
CA ALA A 47 -6.31 1.89 0.20
C ALA A 47 -5.92 1.60 1.65
N CYS A 48 -4.80 0.96 1.85
CA CYS A 48 -4.33 0.58 3.18
C CYS A 48 -2.95 1.16 3.43
N VAL A 49 -2.73 1.62 4.64
CA VAL A 49 -1.43 2.17 5.01
C VAL A 49 -0.99 1.64 6.37
N SER A 50 0.30 1.55 6.56
CA SER A 50 0.89 1.21 7.83
C SER A 50 2.08 2.11 8.03
N THR A 51 2.14 2.79 9.17
CA THR A 51 3.24 3.69 9.43
C THR A 51 4.18 3.16 10.48
N ASN A 52 3.91 1.97 11.01
CA ASN A 52 4.81 1.47 12.04
C ASN A 52 6.09 0.94 11.43
N ASP A 53 7.13 1.06 12.20
CA ASP A 53 8.43 0.67 11.76
C ASP A 53 8.66 -0.78 12.10
N THR A 54 9.12 -1.57 11.17
CA THR A 54 9.38 -2.96 11.42
C THR A 54 10.63 -3.38 10.69
N ALA A 55 11.36 -4.31 11.28
CA ALA A 55 12.55 -4.85 10.66
C ALA A 55 12.21 -5.99 9.70
N THR A 56 10.96 -6.37 9.60
CA THR A 56 10.55 -7.46 8.72
C THR A 56 10.72 -7.02 7.27
N ARG A 57 11.20 -7.93 6.43
CA ARG A 57 11.41 -7.60 5.04
C ARG A 57 10.13 -7.24 4.36
N PRO A 58 10.14 -6.29 3.45
CA PRO A 58 8.93 -5.86 2.76
C PRO A 58 8.16 -6.98 2.07
N ALA A 59 8.85 -7.97 1.52
CA ALA A 59 8.16 -9.08 0.86
C ALA A 59 7.32 -9.87 1.85
N ILE A 60 7.78 -10.00 3.08
CA ILE A 60 7.05 -10.72 4.10
C ILE A 60 5.89 -9.88 4.63
N VAL A 61 6.09 -8.58 4.76
CA VAL A 61 5.04 -7.67 5.17
C VAL A 61 3.92 -7.69 4.14
N CYS A 62 4.27 -7.69 2.87
CA CYS A 62 3.32 -7.73 1.77
C CYS A 62 2.48 -9.01 1.86
N ALA A 63 3.13 -10.15 2.01
CA ALA A 63 2.42 -11.43 2.07
C ALA A 63 1.51 -11.53 3.30
N ALA A 64 1.97 -11.00 4.42
CA ALA A 64 1.16 -11.00 5.63
C ALA A 64 -0.10 -10.16 5.45
N LEU A 65 0.03 -9.02 4.79
CA LEU A 65 -1.11 -8.17 4.52
C LEU A 65 -2.07 -8.88 3.55
N ALA A 66 -1.54 -9.46 2.49
CA ALA A 66 -2.38 -10.12 1.49
C ALA A 66 -3.18 -11.29 2.08
N ARG A 67 -2.66 -11.93 3.12
CA ARG A 67 -3.42 -12.99 3.77
C ARG A 67 -4.61 -12.46 4.52
N GLN A 68 -4.56 -11.20 4.95
CA GLN A 68 -5.65 -10.62 5.70
C GLN A 68 -6.71 -10.01 4.80
N VAL A 69 -6.28 -9.44 3.68
CA VAL A 69 -7.18 -8.63 2.88
C VAL A 69 -7.40 -9.14 1.46
N ASP A 70 -6.86 -10.26 1.10
CA ASP A 70 -6.97 -10.78 -0.25
C ASP A 70 -5.88 -10.19 -1.13
N ALA A 71 -5.88 -10.50 -2.39
CA ALA A 71 -4.80 -10.13 -3.30
C ALA A 71 -4.62 -8.63 -3.38
N LEU A 72 -3.38 -8.20 -3.43
CA LEU A 72 -3.06 -6.79 -3.51
C LEU A 72 -2.86 -6.37 -4.96
N ARG A 73 -3.27 -5.17 -5.28
CA ARG A 73 -3.05 -4.60 -6.60
C ARG A 73 -1.75 -3.84 -6.63
N SER A 74 -1.33 -3.32 -5.50
CA SER A 74 -0.06 -2.61 -5.41
C SER A 74 0.47 -2.66 -4.00
N PHE A 75 1.76 -2.50 -3.85
CA PHE A 75 2.40 -2.45 -2.56
C PHE A 75 3.63 -1.57 -2.65
N THR A 76 3.76 -0.65 -1.72
CA THR A 76 4.91 0.26 -1.65
C THR A 76 5.51 0.15 -0.28
N ALA A 77 6.81 -0.01 -0.22
CA ALA A 77 7.52 -0.12 1.04
C ALA A 77 8.57 0.97 1.12
N ASN A 78 8.44 1.82 2.11
CA ASN A 78 9.41 2.89 2.35
C ASN A 78 9.66 3.73 1.09
N GLY A 79 8.59 4.04 0.40
CA GLY A 79 8.68 4.89 -0.79
C GLY A 79 9.00 4.17 -2.08
N ARG A 80 9.23 2.85 -2.02
CA ARG A 80 9.60 2.13 -3.20
C ARG A 80 8.50 1.15 -3.59
N ALA A 81 7.95 1.32 -4.77
CA ALA A 81 6.85 0.49 -5.22
C ALA A 81 7.34 -0.89 -5.67
N PHE A 82 6.58 -1.91 -5.37
CA PHE A 82 6.90 -3.25 -5.84
C PHE A 82 6.65 -3.33 -7.33
N GLY A 83 7.53 -4.00 -8.03
CA GLY A 83 7.31 -4.29 -9.44
C GLY A 83 6.32 -5.43 -9.57
N ALA A 84 5.93 -5.71 -10.81
CA ALA A 84 4.93 -6.72 -11.10
C ALA A 84 5.33 -8.10 -10.58
N GLU A 85 6.59 -8.46 -10.71
CA GLU A 85 7.03 -9.77 -10.25
C GLU A 85 7.04 -9.87 -8.73
N GLU A 86 7.46 -8.83 -8.07
CA GLU A 86 7.48 -8.81 -6.62
C GLU A 86 6.06 -8.91 -6.07
N LEU A 87 5.13 -8.21 -6.70
CA LEU A 87 3.75 -8.22 -6.27
C LEU A 87 3.11 -9.58 -6.53
N GLN A 88 3.42 -10.18 -7.65
CA GLN A 88 2.90 -11.49 -7.97
C GLN A 88 3.41 -12.53 -6.98
N ALA A 89 4.67 -12.47 -6.62
CA ALA A 89 5.24 -13.37 -5.63
C ALA A 89 4.60 -13.16 -4.26
N CYS A 90 4.32 -11.93 -3.91
CA CYS A 90 3.67 -11.61 -2.66
C CYS A 90 2.29 -12.27 -2.60
N ASN A 91 1.50 -12.08 -3.63
CA ASN A 91 0.15 -12.64 -3.68
C ASN A 91 0.16 -14.17 -3.71
N ALA A 92 1.12 -14.75 -4.40
CA ALA A 92 1.24 -16.19 -4.45
C ALA A 92 1.63 -16.76 -3.10
N ARG A 93 2.54 -16.12 -2.40
CA ARG A 93 2.97 -16.58 -1.09
C ARG A 93 1.83 -16.48 -0.09
N ALA A 94 0.99 -15.49 -0.22
CA ALA A 94 -0.13 -15.33 0.69
C ALA A 94 -1.14 -16.46 0.57
N ARG A 95 -1.17 -17.10 -0.60
CA ARG A 95 -2.10 -18.18 -0.79
C ARG A 95 -1.54 -19.54 -0.51
N SER A 96 -0.31 -19.66 -0.26
CA SER A 96 0.30 -20.99 -0.03
C SER A 96 0.27 -21.42 1.42
#